data_b84d4c692a0b15545008c229ea786609
#
_entry.id   b84d4c692a0b15545008c229ea786609
#
_cell.length_a   1.000
_cell.length_b   1.000
_cell.length_c   1.000
_cell.angle_alpha   90.00
_cell.angle_beta   90.00
_cell.angle_gamma   90.00
#
_symmetry.space_group_name_H-M   'P 1'
#
loop_
_entity.id
_entity.type
_entity.pdbx_description
1 polymer ?
#
loop_
_entity_poly.entity_id
_entity_poly.type
_entity_poly.pdbx_seq_one_letter_code
_entity_poly.pdbx_strand_id
1 'polypeptide(L)'
;MTRAAAAGERGMLGGRVVALVTLVAMLVLSACDSAPSAESPDSGEGSSSSNQDSGSSASQDGPGPLEEFYSQEISWSDCEGGECGRLTVPIDYENPGEGSIELAVIRVPAEDADARQGSLLVNPGGPGASGVDYARQSELIVSPTVAEVYDIIGFDPRGVAESAPIVCFDDEEMDEFVGADPSPDDAAEEEASDELVGEFVSACEEAAPELLGHVSTVEAAKDMDVLRAVLGESTMDYLGKSYGTFLGTTYAELFPDRVGRFVLDGAIAPELTDQERRLDQAEGFEQAARSYVRDCVDSGDCPLGGDVDAGLERITEFLDEVDADPLPVSGDANTELTEGWAFYAIVAALYNESAWSVLTEAFERAFEGDGSTMQVLANLYVNRDDEGNYDGNLFQAVYAVNCLDDPEQESGQDEEEMLAEVERAAPNFARYFAGEGTCAEWPEEATQTLESYEAAGAAPILVIGTTGDPATPYEWAETLAETLESGVLLTYDGEGHTAYGRSNTCIDDTVDAYLLDGKVPQDGKEC
;
A
#
# COMPACT_ATOMS: atom_id res chain seq x y z
N MET A 1 36.52 0.84 -59.25
CA MET A 1 37.47 0.86 -58.16
C MET A 1 37.09 2.05 -57.29
N THR A 2 36.60 2.06 -56.13
CA THR A 2 36.45 1.13 -55.04
C THR A 2 35.20 1.57 -54.21
N ARG A 3 34.31 0.65 -53.88
CA ARG A 3 33.20 0.87 -52.91
C ARG A 3 33.80 1.02 -51.50
N ALA A 4 33.35 1.99 -50.73
CA ALA A 4 33.43 1.99 -49.30
C ALA A 4 32.03 2.12 -48.68
N ALA A 5 31.72 1.19 -47.79
CA ALA A 5 30.42 0.95 -47.17
C ALA A 5 30.14 1.96 -46.06
N ALA A 6 28.90 2.39 -45.98
CA ALA A 6 28.32 3.02 -44.79
C ALA A 6 27.94 1.86 -43.85
N ALA A 7 28.52 1.86 -42.66
CA ALA A 7 28.11 1.04 -41.52
C ALA A 7 27.53 1.95 -40.43
N GLY A 8 26.33 1.78 -40.16
CA GLY A 8 25.44 1.67 -39.03
C GLY A 8 25.74 2.52 -37.80
N GLU A 9 25.00 3.58 -37.66
CA GLU A 9 24.58 4.12 -36.34
C GLU A 9 23.18 3.57 -36.05
N ARG A 10 23.15 2.41 -35.45
CA ARG A 10 21.97 1.86 -34.78
C ARG A 10 22.49 1.15 -33.53
N GLY A 11 22.47 1.85 -32.41
CA GLY A 11 22.92 1.22 -31.16
C GLY A 11 23.18 2.16 -29.99
N MET A 12 22.42 3.23 -29.82
CA MET A 12 22.53 4.08 -28.63
C MET A 12 21.20 4.56 -28.03
N LEU A 13 20.06 4.28 -28.61
CA LEU A 13 18.77 4.63 -27.97
C LEU A 13 18.26 3.53 -27.02
N GLY A 14 18.53 2.26 -27.31
CA GLY A 14 18.07 1.16 -26.45
C GLY A 14 18.73 1.09 -25.07
N GLY A 15 19.93 1.70 -24.91
CA GLY A 15 20.69 1.65 -23.65
C GLY A 15 20.30 2.68 -22.59
N ARG A 16 19.50 3.68 -22.96
CA ARG A 16 19.05 4.70 -21.99
C ARG A 16 17.67 4.39 -21.38
N VAL A 17 16.79 3.78 -22.15
CA VAL A 17 15.49 3.30 -21.67
C VAL A 17 15.67 2.13 -20.70
N VAL A 18 16.55 1.17 -21.05
CA VAL A 18 16.90 0.05 -20.16
C VAL A 18 17.55 0.51 -18.84
N ALA A 19 18.30 1.63 -18.84
CA ALA A 19 18.94 2.15 -17.62
C ALA A 19 17.95 2.91 -16.70
N LEU A 20 16.85 3.50 -17.23
CA LEU A 20 15.82 4.15 -16.41
C LEU A 20 14.79 3.12 -15.90
N VAL A 21 14.42 2.17 -16.75
CA VAL A 21 13.55 1.04 -16.36
C VAL A 21 14.24 0.16 -15.32
N THR A 22 15.58 -0.06 -15.41
CA THR A 22 16.31 -0.79 -14.37
C THR A 22 16.40 -0.04 -13.03
N LEU A 23 16.24 1.29 -12.97
CA LEU A 23 16.22 1.99 -11.69
C LEU A 23 14.85 1.91 -10.98
N VAL A 24 13.77 1.73 -11.75
CA VAL A 24 12.43 1.47 -11.21
C VAL A 24 12.18 -0.05 -11.07
N ALA A 25 12.80 -0.89 -11.94
CA ALA A 25 12.68 -2.35 -11.93
C ALA A 25 13.67 -3.08 -11.00
N MET A 26 14.63 -2.39 -10.35
CA MET A 26 15.42 -2.98 -9.26
C MET A 26 14.63 -3.17 -7.97
N LEU A 27 13.34 -2.84 -7.98
CA LEU A 27 12.42 -3.10 -6.88
C LEU A 27 11.73 -4.49 -6.96
N VAL A 28 11.93 -5.29 -8.03
CA VAL A 28 11.08 -6.49 -8.28
C VAL A 28 11.85 -7.74 -8.77
N LEU A 29 13.14 -7.90 -8.63
CA LEU A 29 13.80 -9.12 -9.12
C LEU A 29 14.65 -9.79 -8.04
N SER A 30 14.04 -10.70 -7.28
CA SER A 30 14.66 -11.95 -6.79
C SER A 30 13.66 -12.82 -6.05
N ALA A 31 13.01 -13.73 -6.70
CA ALA A 31 12.45 -14.91 -6.07
C ALA A 31 12.36 -16.07 -7.07
N CYS A 32 13.27 -16.97 -6.98
CA CYS A 32 13.10 -18.39 -7.35
C CYS A 32 14.20 -19.19 -6.67
N ASP A 33 13.89 -19.92 -5.61
CA ASP A 33 14.31 -21.33 -5.57
C ASP A 33 13.55 -22.14 -4.50
N SER A 34 13.37 -23.40 -4.84
CA SER A 34 12.42 -24.39 -4.35
C SER A 34 12.76 -24.96 -2.99
N ALA A 35 11.75 -25.24 -2.17
CA ALA A 35 11.82 -25.99 -0.91
C ALA A 35 11.83 -27.52 -1.12
N PRO A 36 12.50 -28.31 -0.29
CA PRO A 36 12.21 -29.73 -0.12
C PRO A 36 11.50 -30.04 1.20
N SER A 37 10.46 -30.83 1.08
CA SER A 37 9.68 -31.46 2.15
C SER A 37 10.53 -32.33 3.10
N ALA A 38 10.28 -32.29 4.39
CA ALA A 38 10.74 -33.32 5.33
C ALA A 38 9.65 -33.66 6.38
N GLU A 39 9.51 -34.95 6.52
CA GLU A 39 8.53 -35.71 7.31
C GLU A 39 8.68 -35.58 8.84
N SER A 40 7.52 -35.69 9.51
CA SER A 40 7.39 -35.87 10.98
C SER A 40 7.82 -37.25 11.47
N PRO A 41 8.15 -37.43 12.74
CA PRO A 41 7.60 -38.54 13.49
C PRO A 41 7.12 -38.20 14.93
N ASP A 42 5.93 -38.58 15.17
CA ASP A 42 5.19 -39.36 16.20
C ASP A 42 5.72 -39.48 17.64
N SER A 43 4.75 -39.14 18.52
CA SER A 43 4.30 -39.72 19.80
C SER A 43 5.21 -39.86 21.01
N GLY A 44 4.64 -39.44 22.14
CA GLY A 44 5.03 -39.88 23.50
C GLY A 44 4.13 -39.33 24.61
N GLU A 45 3.13 -40.13 25.02
CA GLU A 45 2.27 -39.90 26.18
C GLU A 45 3.03 -39.99 27.52
N GLY A 46 2.59 -39.23 28.54
CA GLY A 46 3.03 -39.36 29.90
C GLY A 46 2.16 -38.65 30.94
N SER A 47 1.37 -39.42 31.64
CA SER A 47 0.27 -39.15 32.55
C SER A 47 0.67 -38.64 33.94
N SER A 48 -0.19 -37.80 34.52
CA SER A 48 -0.67 -37.68 35.92
C SER A 48 0.29 -37.35 37.09
N SER A 49 -0.07 -36.35 37.90
CA SER A 49 -0.82 -36.56 39.15
C SER A 49 -1.11 -35.29 39.93
N SER A 50 -2.29 -35.25 40.49
CA SER A 50 -2.90 -34.28 41.37
C SER A 50 -2.14 -34.03 42.69
N ASN A 51 -2.15 -32.77 43.16
CA ASN A 51 -2.29 -32.51 44.62
C ASN A 51 -3.04 -31.19 44.84
N GLN A 52 -4.17 -31.32 45.53
CA GLN A 52 -4.88 -30.20 46.14
C GLN A 52 -4.10 -29.73 47.38
N ASP A 53 -3.94 -28.44 47.53
CA ASP A 53 -3.98 -27.84 48.87
C ASP A 53 -4.54 -26.39 48.83
N SER A 54 -5.21 -26.08 49.90
CA SER A 54 -6.20 -25.02 50.04
C SER A 54 -5.60 -23.70 50.51
N GLY A 55 -6.10 -22.59 49.94
CA GLY A 55 -6.38 -21.39 50.71
C GLY A 55 -5.39 -20.24 50.64
N SER A 56 -5.61 -19.31 49.73
CA SER A 56 -5.52 -17.88 50.03
C SER A 56 -6.20 -17.13 48.88
N SER A 57 -7.16 -16.26 49.18
CA SER A 57 -7.80 -15.37 48.22
C SER A 57 -6.79 -14.31 47.79
N ALA A 58 -6.03 -14.60 46.76
CA ALA A 58 -5.37 -13.64 45.89
C ALA A 58 -6.19 -13.54 44.60
N SER A 59 -6.32 -12.34 44.08
CA SER A 59 -7.00 -12.00 42.83
C SER A 59 -6.79 -13.07 41.77
N GLN A 60 -7.89 -13.54 41.17
CA GLN A 60 -7.87 -14.44 40.03
C GLN A 60 -7.48 -13.62 38.76
N ASP A 61 -6.26 -13.16 38.71
CA ASP A 61 -5.59 -12.78 37.46
C ASP A 61 -4.68 -13.96 37.08
N GLY A 62 -5.30 -15.02 36.56
CA GLY A 62 -4.58 -15.99 35.74
C GLY A 62 -4.17 -15.32 34.44
N PRO A 63 -3.18 -15.86 33.70
CA PRO A 63 -2.81 -15.34 32.41
C PRO A 63 -4.08 -15.17 31.56
N GLY A 64 -4.28 -13.95 31.04
CA GLY A 64 -5.43 -13.66 30.19
C GLY A 64 -5.39 -14.53 28.93
N PRO A 65 -6.51 -14.69 28.23
CA PRO A 65 -6.56 -15.54 27.04
C PRO A 65 -5.55 -15.15 25.94
N LEU A 66 -4.99 -13.95 25.97
CA LEU A 66 -3.97 -13.45 25.02
C LEU A 66 -2.52 -13.66 25.51
N GLU A 67 -2.26 -14.14 26.74
CA GLU A 67 -0.89 -14.20 27.29
C GLU A 67 0.04 -15.09 26.48
N GLU A 68 -0.46 -16.16 25.87
CA GLU A 68 0.35 -17.04 25.03
C GLU A 68 0.90 -16.31 23.79
N PHE A 69 0.12 -15.40 23.17
CA PHE A 69 0.56 -14.61 22.03
C PHE A 69 1.60 -13.56 22.44
N TYR A 70 1.40 -12.91 23.57
CA TYR A 70 2.31 -11.87 24.07
C TYR A 70 3.61 -12.39 24.68
N SER A 71 3.66 -13.68 25.05
CA SER A 71 4.83 -14.31 25.69
C SER A 71 5.62 -15.23 24.79
N GLN A 72 5.25 -15.36 23.52
CA GLN A 72 5.98 -16.17 22.54
C GLN A 72 7.35 -15.58 22.21
N GLU A 73 8.22 -16.36 21.61
CA GLU A 73 9.51 -15.94 21.08
C GLU A 73 9.57 -16.21 19.58
N ILE A 74 9.95 -15.22 18.76
CA ILE A 74 10.17 -15.43 17.33
C ILE A 74 11.48 -16.19 17.14
N SER A 75 11.41 -17.29 16.39
CA SER A 75 12.60 -18.05 15.97
C SER A 75 13.15 -17.43 14.68
N TRP A 76 14.17 -16.61 14.81
CA TRP A 76 14.81 -15.95 13.69
C TRP A 76 15.73 -16.90 12.91
N SER A 77 15.74 -16.80 11.59
CA SER A 77 16.63 -17.51 10.67
C SER A 77 17.10 -16.56 9.58
N ASP A 78 18.33 -16.74 9.12
CA ASP A 78 18.86 -15.95 8.01
C ASP A 78 17.99 -16.13 6.76
N CYS A 79 17.62 -15.01 6.12
CA CYS A 79 16.89 -14.97 4.88
C CYS A 79 17.43 -13.85 3.98
N GLU A 80 16.89 -13.69 2.79
CA GLU A 80 17.27 -12.60 1.89
C GLU A 80 16.94 -11.25 2.55
N GLY A 81 17.93 -10.39 2.63
CA GLY A 81 17.80 -9.03 3.17
C GLY A 81 17.80 -8.93 4.70
N GLY A 82 17.83 -10.04 5.48
CA GLY A 82 17.80 -9.94 6.94
C GLY A 82 17.61 -11.27 7.66
N GLU A 83 16.84 -11.26 8.73
CA GLU A 83 16.45 -12.41 9.54
C GLU A 83 14.92 -12.53 9.53
N CYS A 84 14.40 -13.64 9.02
CA CYS A 84 12.96 -13.91 8.94
C CYS A 84 12.47 -14.76 10.10
N GLY A 85 11.20 -14.57 10.48
CA GLY A 85 10.53 -15.33 11.50
C GLY A 85 9.01 -15.35 11.31
N ARG A 86 8.32 -16.03 12.22
CA ARG A 86 6.86 -16.08 12.24
C ARG A 86 6.36 -15.64 13.61
N LEU A 87 5.29 -14.81 13.58
CA LEU A 87 4.56 -14.37 14.77
C LEU A 87 3.18 -15.02 14.75
N THR A 88 2.81 -15.73 15.79
CA THR A 88 1.46 -16.29 15.92
C THR A 88 0.54 -15.27 16.57
N VAL A 89 -0.64 -15.06 15.96
CA VAL A 89 -1.69 -14.17 16.49
C VAL A 89 -3.06 -14.86 16.41
N PRO A 90 -4.04 -14.49 17.24
CA PRO A 90 -5.38 -15.07 17.13
C PRO A 90 -6.04 -14.59 15.83
N ILE A 91 -6.91 -15.41 15.24
CA ILE A 91 -7.79 -14.97 14.15
C ILE A 91 -8.71 -13.88 14.68
N ASP A 92 -9.40 -14.15 15.78
CA ASP A 92 -10.33 -13.24 16.44
C ASP A 92 -9.81 -12.85 17.83
N TYR A 93 -9.54 -11.56 18.03
CA TYR A 93 -9.09 -11.02 19.32
C TYR A 93 -10.17 -11.04 20.41
N GLU A 94 -11.45 -11.11 20.05
CA GLU A 94 -12.54 -11.25 21.02
C GLU A 94 -12.67 -12.70 21.49
N ASN A 95 -12.33 -13.67 20.62
CA ASN A 95 -12.38 -15.10 20.89
C ASN A 95 -11.03 -15.80 20.60
N PRO A 96 -9.94 -15.45 21.27
CA PRO A 96 -8.57 -15.87 20.90
C PRO A 96 -8.30 -17.37 21.02
N GLY A 97 -9.25 -18.14 21.52
CA GLY A 97 -9.18 -19.60 21.55
C GLY A 97 -9.79 -20.32 20.34
N GLU A 98 -10.36 -19.60 19.38
CA GLU A 98 -11.07 -20.18 18.23
C GLU A 98 -10.19 -20.38 16.99
N GLY A 99 -8.92 -19.98 17.04
CA GLY A 99 -7.94 -20.19 15.97
C GLY A 99 -6.80 -19.18 16.02
N SER A 100 -5.76 -19.46 15.26
CA SER A 100 -4.60 -18.58 15.13
C SER A 100 -4.04 -18.63 13.72
N ILE A 101 -3.36 -17.56 13.32
CA ILE A 101 -2.59 -17.46 12.07
C ILE A 101 -1.14 -17.11 12.38
N GLU A 102 -0.26 -17.35 11.43
CA GLU A 102 1.15 -16.94 11.50
C GLU A 102 1.39 -15.76 10.56
N LEU A 103 1.95 -14.69 11.11
CA LEU A 103 2.38 -13.53 10.35
C LEU A 103 3.85 -13.64 9.98
N ALA A 104 4.21 -13.34 8.75
CA ALA A 104 5.58 -13.23 8.32
C ALA A 104 6.20 -11.94 8.88
N VAL A 105 7.39 -12.06 9.42
CA VAL A 105 8.15 -10.94 9.99
C VAL A 105 9.59 -11.01 9.53
N ILE A 106 10.14 -9.87 9.16
CA ILE A 106 11.58 -9.70 8.88
C ILE A 106 12.19 -8.69 9.85
N ARG A 107 13.44 -8.93 10.21
CA ARG A 107 14.30 -7.97 10.88
C ARG A 107 15.55 -7.74 10.06
N VAL A 108 15.79 -6.50 9.66
CA VAL A 108 17.07 -6.02 9.11
C VAL A 108 17.83 -5.40 10.28
N PRO A 109 18.88 -6.06 10.79
CA PRO A 109 19.57 -5.60 12.01
C PRO A 109 20.26 -4.25 11.80
N ALA A 110 20.30 -3.42 12.85
CA ALA A 110 21.08 -2.20 12.89
C ALA A 110 22.54 -2.43 12.50
N GLU A 111 23.10 -1.56 11.65
CA GLU A 111 24.49 -1.70 11.17
C GLU A 111 25.52 -1.59 12.32
N ASP A 112 25.26 -0.76 13.34
CA ASP A 112 26.04 -0.68 14.58
C ASP A 112 25.23 -1.22 15.77
N ALA A 113 25.38 -2.51 16.03
CA ALA A 113 24.72 -3.19 17.14
C ALA A 113 25.04 -2.61 18.53
N ASP A 114 26.21 -1.97 18.70
CA ASP A 114 26.60 -1.31 19.94
C ASP A 114 25.88 0.03 20.14
N ALA A 115 25.43 0.66 19.05
CA ALA A 115 24.68 1.92 19.05
C ALA A 115 23.16 1.72 18.91
N ARG A 116 22.68 0.49 18.83
CA ARG A 116 21.26 0.17 18.62
C ARG A 116 20.35 0.91 19.62
N GLN A 117 19.36 1.64 19.09
CA GLN A 117 18.38 2.39 19.88
C GLN A 117 17.06 1.61 20.11
N GLY A 118 16.67 0.75 19.17
CA GLY A 118 15.41 0.01 19.24
C GLY A 118 15.04 -0.60 17.89
N SER A 119 13.77 -0.95 17.76
CA SER A 119 13.15 -1.45 16.53
C SER A 119 12.30 -0.36 15.91
N LEU A 120 12.46 -0.11 14.61
CA LEU A 120 11.59 0.74 13.81
C LEU A 120 10.72 -0.14 12.93
N LEU A 121 9.43 -0.23 13.23
CA LEU A 121 8.47 -0.94 12.42
C LEU A 121 8.12 -0.09 11.20
N VAL A 122 8.17 -0.67 10.00
CA VAL A 122 7.85 0.01 8.74
C VAL A 122 6.66 -0.64 8.03
N ASN A 123 5.81 0.16 7.41
CA ASN A 123 4.68 -0.30 6.61
C ASN A 123 4.52 0.56 5.34
N PRO A 124 4.49 -0.06 4.14
CA PRO A 124 4.41 0.65 2.87
C PRO A 124 3.02 1.21 2.55
N GLY A 125 1.98 0.67 3.15
CA GLY A 125 0.58 0.98 2.84
C GLY A 125 -0.09 -0.02 1.92
N GLY A 126 -0.83 0.46 0.99
CA GLY A 126 -1.76 -0.26 0.13
C GLY A 126 -3.21 0.08 0.48
N PRO A 127 -3.94 -0.70 1.36
CA PRO A 127 -3.52 -1.89 2.10
C PRO A 127 -3.06 -3.04 1.20
N GLY A 128 -2.42 -4.07 1.77
CA GLY A 128 -2.07 -5.28 1.02
C GLY A 128 -0.64 -5.34 0.49
N ALA A 129 0.15 -4.27 0.58
CA ALA A 129 1.57 -4.34 0.24
C ALA A 129 2.37 -5.06 1.34
N SER A 130 3.35 -5.89 0.93
CA SER A 130 4.20 -6.64 1.85
C SER A 130 5.10 -5.72 2.66
N GLY A 131 4.94 -5.74 3.99
CA GLY A 131 5.86 -5.06 4.90
C GLY A 131 7.20 -5.77 5.01
N VAL A 132 7.24 -7.08 4.76
CA VAL A 132 8.47 -7.88 4.71
C VAL A 132 9.33 -7.44 3.53
N ASP A 133 8.76 -7.35 2.32
CA ASP A 133 9.50 -6.93 1.13
C ASP A 133 9.90 -5.46 1.21
N TYR A 134 9.05 -4.64 1.81
CA TYR A 134 9.37 -3.25 2.07
C TYR A 134 10.60 -3.12 2.97
N ALA A 135 10.63 -3.81 4.12
CA ALA A 135 11.77 -3.75 5.04
C ALA A 135 13.08 -4.32 4.44
N ARG A 136 12.99 -5.32 3.53
CA ARG A 136 14.17 -5.82 2.77
C ARG A 136 14.89 -4.70 2.02
N GLN A 137 14.16 -3.67 1.63
CA GLN A 137 14.66 -2.53 0.88
C GLN A 137 14.95 -1.32 1.79
N SER A 138 15.22 -1.54 3.07
CA SER A 138 15.43 -0.51 4.09
C SER A 138 16.41 0.59 3.68
N GLU A 139 17.45 0.28 2.88
CA GLU A 139 18.40 1.26 2.32
C GLU A 139 17.75 2.34 1.45
N LEU A 140 16.55 2.09 0.89
CA LEU A 140 15.77 3.03 0.07
C LEU A 140 14.67 3.74 0.88
N ILE A 141 14.37 3.24 2.09
CA ILE A 141 13.24 3.67 2.90
C ILE A 141 13.65 4.64 3.98
N VAL A 142 14.78 4.35 4.64
CA VAL A 142 15.32 5.17 5.72
C VAL A 142 16.72 5.65 5.38
N SER A 143 17.13 6.75 6.01
CA SER A 143 18.49 7.24 5.83
C SER A 143 19.53 6.27 6.41
N PRO A 144 20.79 6.28 5.91
CA PRO A 144 21.87 5.48 6.49
C PRO A 144 22.07 5.72 7.98
N THR A 145 21.79 6.92 8.49
CA THR A 145 21.93 7.24 9.92
C THR A 145 20.83 6.61 10.77
N VAL A 146 19.65 6.41 10.23
CA VAL A 146 18.57 5.66 10.88
C VAL A 146 18.87 4.16 10.85
N ALA A 147 19.30 3.62 9.68
CA ALA A 147 19.68 2.21 9.54
C ALA A 147 20.88 1.82 10.41
N GLU A 148 21.80 2.77 10.72
CA GLU A 148 22.95 2.52 11.60
C GLU A 148 22.49 2.10 13.01
N VAL A 149 21.37 2.63 13.52
CA VAL A 149 20.98 2.48 14.93
C VAL A 149 19.63 1.80 15.19
N TYR A 150 18.83 1.55 14.18
CA TYR A 150 17.56 0.83 14.31
C TYR A 150 17.61 -0.54 13.66
N ASP A 151 17.07 -1.55 14.35
CA ASP A 151 16.60 -2.73 13.63
C ASP A 151 15.35 -2.33 12.84
N ILE A 152 15.39 -2.48 11.51
CA ILE A 152 14.20 -2.22 10.68
C ILE A 152 13.36 -3.48 10.66
N ILE A 153 12.12 -3.36 11.10
CA ILE A 153 11.16 -4.46 11.20
C ILE A 153 10.09 -4.28 10.13
N GLY A 154 9.86 -5.31 9.33
CA GLY A 154 8.70 -5.42 8.47
C GLY A 154 7.85 -6.61 8.89
N PHE A 155 6.56 -6.51 8.69
CA PHE A 155 5.66 -7.65 8.79
C PHE A 155 4.59 -7.53 7.69
N ASP A 156 4.13 -8.67 7.21
CA ASP A 156 2.96 -8.72 6.36
C ASP A 156 1.73 -8.73 7.28
N PRO A 157 0.81 -7.77 7.15
CA PRO A 157 -0.44 -7.81 7.89
C PRO A 157 -1.24 -9.08 7.61
N ARG A 158 -2.16 -9.43 8.49
CA ARG A 158 -3.07 -10.55 8.30
C ARG A 158 -3.78 -10.49 6.94
N GLY A 159 -3.85 -11.59 6.23
CA GLY A 159 -4.43 -11.67 4.89
C GLY A 159 -3.52 -11.21 3.75
N VAL A 160 -2.28 -10.75 4.04
CA VAL A 160 -1.35 -10.16 3.08
C VAL A 160 -0.13 -11.04 2.85
N ALA A 161 0.28 -11.18 1.61
CA ALA A 161 1.52 -11.82 1.14
C ALA A 161 1.80 -13.17 1.84
N GLU A 162 2.79 -13.27 2.75
CA GLU A 162 3.12 -14.51 3.46
C GLU A 162 2.36 -14.71 4.79
N SER A 163 1.40 -13.85 5.13
CA SER A 163 0.63 -13.85 6.38
C SER A 163 -0.80 -14.33 6.19
N ALA A 164 -0.98 -15.62 5.91
CA ALA A 164 -2.28 -16.23 5.60
C ALA A 164 -3.03 -15.45 4.49
N PRO A 165 -2.44 -15.33 3.28
CA PRO A 165 -2.95 -14.46 2.23
C PRO A 165 -4.38 -14.82 1.82
N ILE A 166 -5.21 -13.80 1.58
CA ILE A 166 -6.50 -13.93 0.94
C ILE A 166 -6.25 -13.90 -0.57
N VAL A 167 -6.33 -15.07 -1.21
CA VAL A 167 -6.16 -15.24 -2.67
C VAL A 167 -7.47 -15.71 -3.25
N CYS A 168 -8.21 -14.78 -3.86
CA CYS A 168 -9.54 -15.00 -4.42
C CYS A 168 -9.43 -15.51 -5.86
N PHE A 169 -8.67 -14.80 -6.68
CA PHE A 169 -8.41 -15.09 -8.08
C PHE A 169 -6.98 -15.57 -8.31
N ASP A 170 -6.77 -16.41 -9.30
CA ASP A 170 -5.43 -16.72 -9.80
C ASP A 170 -4.90 -15.59 -10.71
N ASP A 171 -3.66 -15.72 -11.19
CA ASP A 171 -3.00 -14.65 -11.96
C ASP A 171 -3.73 -14.32 -13.28
N GLU A 172 -4.34 -15.32 -13.97
CA GLU A 172 -5.10 -15.13 -15.21
C GLU A 172 -6.43 -14.40 -14.92
N GLU A 173 -7.13 -14.78 -13.83
CA GLU A 173 -8.34 -14.13 -13.37
C GLU A 173 -8.06 -12.70 -12.87
N MET A 174 -6.90 -12.47 -12.24
CA MET A 174 -6.46 -11.12 -11.86
C MET A 174 -6.14 -10.24 -13.06
N ASP A 175 -5.57 -10.79 -14.14
CA ASP A 175 -5.35 -10.04 -15.38
C ASP A 175 -6.69 -9.59 -16.00
N GLU A 176 -7.72 -10.45 -15.95
CA GLU A 176 -9.07 -10.08 -16.38
C GLU A 176 -9.69 -9.00 -15.49
N PHE A 177 -9.51 -9.12 -14.16
CA PHE A 177 -10.05 -8.16 -13.18
C PHE A 177 -9.39 -6.77 -13.30
N VAL A 178 -8.06 -6.72 -13.37
CA VAL A 178 -7.32 -5.44 -13.49
C VAL A 178 -7.52 -4.81 -14.86
N GLY A 179 -7.63 -5.65 -15.90
CA GLY A 179 -7.82 -5.19 -17.27
C GLY A 179 -9.27 -4.90 -17.65
N ALA A 180 -10.22 -5.13 -16.75
CA ALA A 180 -11.64 -4.82 -16.99
C ALA A 180 -11.85 -3.32 -17.25
N ASP A 181 -12.97 -3.00 -17.88
CA ASP A 181 -13.40 -1.62 -18.09
C ASP A 181 -13.72 -0.96 -16.73
N PRO A 182 -12.95 0.09 -16.34
CA PRO A 182 -13.15 0.76 -15.06
C PRO A 182 -14.20 1.88 -15.12
N SER A 183 -14.80 2.12 -16.28
CA SER A 183 -15.75 3.21 -16.51
C SER A 183 -16.91 2.82 -17.43
N PRO A 184 -17.66 1.73 -17.10
CA PRO A 184 -18.72 1.21 -17.95
C PRO A 184 -19.65 2.30 -18.45
N ASP A 185 -19.87 2.41 -19.77
CA ASP A 185 -20.68 3.47 -20.37
C ASP A 185 -21.93 2.95 -21.09
N ASP A 186 -22.09 1.60 -21.16
CA ASP A 186 -23.31 0.95 -21.66
C ASP A 186 -23.78 -0.19 -20.73
N ALA A 187 -25.05 -0.61 -20.89
CA ALA A 187 -25.68 -1.61 -20.04
C ALA A 187 -25.07 -3.04 -20.16
N ALA A 188 -24.26 -3.32 -21.17
CA ALA A 188 -23.60 -4.61 -21.31
C ALA A 188 -22.25 -4.62 -20.56
N GLU A 189 -21.59 -3.49 -20.51
CA GLU A 189 -20.38 -3.25 -19.72
C GLU A 189 -20.72 -3.20 -18.23
N GLU A 190 -21.82 -2.51 -17.84
CA GLU A 190 -22.33 -2.53 -16.48
C GLU A 190 -22.63 -3.97 -16.02
N GLU A 191 -23.36 -4.79 -16.84
CA GLU A 191 -23.65 -6.19 -16.51
C GLU A 191 -22.35 -7.03 -16.39
N ALA A 192 -21.34 -6.79 -17.22
CA ALA A 192 -20.07 -7.50 -17.18
C ALA A 192 -19.23 -7.12 -15.94
N SER A 193 -19.21 -5.85 -15.56
CA SER A 193 -18.55 -5.36 -14.34
C SER A 193 -19.19 -5.97 -13.10
N ASP A 194 -20.53 -5.94 -12.98
CA ASP A 194 -21.27 -6.53 -11.87
C ASP A 194 -21.03 -8.05 -11.75
N GLU A 195 -21.01 -8.78 -12.90
CA GLU A 195 -20.72 -10.22 -12.91
C GLU A 195 -19.31 -10.50 -12.39
N LEU A 196 -18.29 -9.74 -12.84
CA LEU A 196 -16.90 -9.90 -12.44
C LEU A 196 -16.66 -9.58 -10.96
N VAL A 197 -17.29 -8.51 -10.45
CA VAL A 197 -17.23 -8.15 -9.02
C VAL A 197 -17.90 -9.24 -8.18
N GLY A 198 -19.07 -9.74 -8.58
CA GLY A 198 -19.76 -10.82 -7.89
C GLY A 198 -18.96 -12.15 -7.88
N GLU A 199 -18.25 -12.47 -8.98
CA GLU A 199 -17.33 -13.61 -9.04
C GLU A 199 -16.14 -13.44 -8.10
N PHE A 200 -15.52 -12.26 -8.07
CA PHE A 200 -14.41 -11.93 -7.17
C PHE A 200 -14.81 -12.05 -5.69
N VAL A 201 -15.93 -11.44 -5.29
CA VAL A 201 -16.44 -11.50 -3.91
C VAL A 201 -16.73 -12.94 -3.49
N SER A 202 -17.39 -13.72 -4.36
CA SER A 202 -17.68 -15.13 -4.09
C SER A 202 -16.42 -15.99 -3.95
N ALA A 203 -15.41 -15.71 -4.77
CA ALA A 203 -14.12 -16.40 -4.69
C ALA A 203 -13.37 -16.07 -3.39
N CYS A 204 -13.43 -14.81 -2.91
CA CYS A 204 -12.86 -14.41 -1.62
C CYS A 204 -13.53 -15.13 -0.44
N GLU A 205 -14.87 -15.25 -0.44
CA GLU A 205 -15.60 -15.98 0.59
C GLU A 205 -15.22 -17.47 0.63
N GLU A 206 -15.06 -18.11 -0.55
CA GLU A 206 -14.64 -19.51 -0.64
C GLU A 206 -13.17 -19.72 -0.23
N ALA A 207 -12.27 -18.77 -0.53
CA ALA A 207 -10.84 -18.89 -0.29
C ALA A 207 -10.47 -18.77 1.19
N ALA A 208 -11.10 -17.88 1.95
CA ALA A 208 -10.73 -17.55 3.31
C ALA A 208 -11.90 -17.40 4.29
N PRO A 209 -12.83 -18.39 4.39
CA PRO A 209 -14.09 -18.26 5.11
C PRO A 209 -13.96 -18.02 6.63
N GLU A 210 -12.81 -18.37 7.24
CA GLU A 210 -12.56 -18.15 8.66
C GLU A 210 -11.78 -16.84 8.92
N LEU A 211 -11.14 -16.28 7.90
CA LEU A 211 -10.27 -15.10 8.05
C LEU A 211 -10.89 -13.84 7.45
N LEU A 212 -11.76 -13.97 6.44
CA LEU A 212 -12.26 -12.84 5.65
C LEU A 212 -12.93 -11.75 6.50
N GLY A 213 -13.62 -12.12 7.59
CA GLY A 213 -14.20 -11.18 8.55
C GLY A 213 -13.22 -10.65 9.60
N HIS A 214 -11.93 -10.99 9.50
CA HIS A 214 -10.91 -10.71 10.53
C HIS A 214 -9.62 -10.09 9.98
N VAL A 215 -9.70 -9.36 8.88
CA VAL A 215 -8.53 -8.66 8.29
C VAL A 215 -8.61 -7.13 8.42
N SER A 216 -9.45 -6.63 9.31
CA SER A 216 -9.59 -5.20 9.56
C SER A 216 -8.30 -4.54 10.06
N THR A 217 -8.18 -3.24 9.82
CA THR A 217 -7.06 -2.43 10.34
C THR A 217 -6.99 -2.45 11.87
N VAL A 218 -8.13 -2.55 12.57
CA VAL A 218 -8.16 -2.68 14.04
C VAL A 218 -7.49 -3.98 14.51
N GLU A 219 -7.72 -5.09 13.83
CA GLU A 219 -7.08 -6.35 14.18
C GLU A 219 -5.59 -6.37 13.80
N ALA A 220 -5.22 -5.81 12.65
CA ALA A 220 -3.82 -5.62 12.26
C ALA A 220 -3.06 -4.71 13.25
N ALA A 221 -3.68 -3.67 13.78
CA ALA A 221 -3.08 -2.83 14.83
C ALA A 221 -2.86 -3.59 16.15
N LYS A 222 -3.76 -4.52 16.49
CA LYS A 222 -3.56 -5.42 17.65
C LYS A 222 -2.41 -6.40 17.41
N ASP A 223 -2.23 -6.88 16.17
CA ASP A 223 -1.08 -7.71 15.79
C ASP A 223 0.24 -6.95 15.97
N MET A 224 0.27 -5.67 15.61
CA MET A 224 1.44 -4.80 15.84
C MET A 224 1.80 -4.72 17.32
N ASP A 225 0.83 -4.68 18.23
CA ASP A 225 1.12 -4.63 19.65
C ASP A 225 1.65 -5.97 20.20
N VAL A 226 1.17 -7.09 19.69
CA VAL A 226 1.76 -8.40 19.97
C VAL A 226 3.21 -8.43 19.47
N LEU A 227 3.48 -7.98 18.24
CA LEU A 227 4.83 -7.91 17.68
C LEU A 227 5.75 -7.04 18.54
N ARG A 228 5.31 -5.81 18.91
CA ARG A 228 6.05 -4.93 19.83
C ARG A 228 6.47 -5.65 21.11
N ALA A 229 5.53 -6.34 21.74
CA ALA A 229 5.80 -7.04 23.01
C ALA A 229 6.79 -8.19 22.84
N VAL A 230 6.66 -8.96 21.76
CA VAL A 230 7.55 -10.10 21.43
C VAL A 230 8.96 -9.62 21.06
N LEU A 231 9.09 -8.44 20.44
CA LEU A 231 10.39 -7.78 20.22
C LEU A 231 11.01 -7.23 21.51
N GLY A 232 10.24 -7.19 22.61
CA GLY A 232 10.70 -6.69 23.93
C GLY A 232 10.69 -5.16 24.04
N GLU A 233 10.03 -4.46 23.12
CA GLU A 233 9.96 -3.01 23.11
C GLU A 233 8.83 -2.51 24.04
N SER A 234 9.14 -1.49 24.86
CA SER A 234 8.14 -0.87 25.75
C SER A 234 7.16 0.04 24.99
N THR A 235 7.66 0.73 23.98
CA THR A 235 6.92 1.56 23.02
C THR A 235 7.31 1.14 21.62
N MET A 236 6.46 1.39 20.64
CA MET A 236 6.73 1.16 19.23
C MET A 236 7.26 2.45 18.60
N ASP A 237 8.37 2.38 17.85
CA ASP A 237 8.73 3.40 16.87
C ASP A 237 8.23 2.91 15.51
N TYR A 238 7.63 3.81 14.71
CA TYR A 238 6.87 3.44 13.50
C TYR A 238 7.05 4.43 12.37
N LEU A 239 7.19 3.92 11.15
CA LEU A 239 7.11 4.66 9.90
C LEU A 239 6.06 4.02 9.00
N GLY A 240 4.91 4.65 8.88
CA GLY A 240 3.83 4.23 7.99
C GLY A 240 3.69 5.19 6.83
N LYS A 241 3.53 4.65 5.62
CA LYS A 241 3.24 5.41 4.41
C LYS A 241 1.85 5.09 3.89
N SER A 242 1.14 6.11 3.37
CA SER A 242 -0.18 5.89 2.75
C SER A 242 -1.16 5.21 3.73
N TYR A 243 -1.79 4.09 3.36
CA TYR A 243 -2.60 3.28 4.28
C TYR A 243 -1.86 2.95 5.59
N GLY A 244 -0.54 2.79 5.57
CA GLY A 244 0.24 2.60 6.79
C GLY A 244 0.08 3.74 7.80
N THR A 245 -0.35 4.91 7.38
CA THR A 245 -0.69 6.02 8.29
C THR A 245 -2.00 5.77 9.03
N PHE A 246 -3.00 5.20 8.35
CA PHE A 246 -4.26 4.77 8.97
C PHE A 246 -4.04 3.62 9.97
N LEU A 247 -3.22 2.64 9.60
CA LEU A 247 -2.81 1.56 10.51
C LEU A 247 -2.07 2.12 11.75
N GLY A 248 -1.14 3.06 11.54
CA GLY A 248 -0.41 3.71 12.65
C GLY A 248 -1.31 4.56 13.55
N THR A 249 -2.27 5.29 12.98
CA THR A 249 -3.25 6.09 13.72
C THR A 249 -4.18 5.19 14.54
N THR A 250 -4.67 4.09 13.95
CA THR A 250 -5.48 3.07 14.62
C THR A 250 -4.71 2.45 15.79
N TYR A 251 -3.43 2.12 15.60
CA TYR A 251 -2.57 1.65 16.68
C TYR A 251 -2.44 2.69 17.80
N ALA A 252 -2.22 3.95 17.44
CA ALA A 252 -2.04 5.02 18.42
C ALA A 252 -3.31 5.28 19.26
N GLU A 253 -4.49 5.15 18.66
CA GLU A 253 -5.77 5.24 19.37
C GLU A 253 -5.96 4.07 20.34
N LEU A 254 -5.68 2.82 19.88
CA LEU A 254 -5.83 1.63 20.71
C LEU A 254 -4.80 1.57 21.86
N PHE A 255 -3.59 2.07 21.64
CA PHE A 255 -2.46 1.90 22.56
C PHE A 255 -1.65 3.19 22.76
N PRO A 256 -2.26 4.30 23.16
CA PRO A 256 -1.58 5.60 23.23
C PRO A 256 -0.35 5.61 24.15
N ASP A 257 -0.38 4.88 25.26
CA ASP A 257 0.76 4.74 26.18
C ASP A 257 1.95 3.94 25.58
N ARG A 258 1.77 3.31 24.42
CA ARG A 258 2.78 2.48 23.73
C ARG A 258 3.34 3.11 22.47
N VAL A 259 2.88 4.32 22.14
CA VAL A 259 3.41 5.12 21.04
C VAL A 259 4.80 5.65 21.38
N GLY A 260 5.77 5.39 20.52
CA GLY A 260 7.13 5.93 20.58
C GLY A 260 7.29 7.10 19.60
N ARG A 261 8.15 6.93 18.59
CA ARG A 261 8.39 7.89 17.52
C ARG A 261 7.62 7.48 16.27
N PHE A 262 6.44 8.07 16.07
CA PHE A 262 5.58 7.76 14.91
C PHE A 262 5.75 8.80 13.82
N VAL A 263 6.01 8.32 12.61
CA VAL A 263 6.04 9.10 11.37
C VAL A 263 4.96 8.55 10.44
N LEU A 264 4.01 9.39 10.08
CA LEU A 264 2.87 9.08 9.24
C LEU A 264 2.98 9.92 7.96
N ASP A 265 3.44 9.32 6.87
CA ASP A 265 3.84 9.98 5.63
C ASP A 265 2.86 9.68 4.48
N GLY A 266 2.26 10.71 3.89
CA GLY A 266 1.12 10.56 2.99
C GLY A 266 -0.13 10.17 3.78
N ALA A 267 -0.54 11.05 4.68
CA ALA A 267 -1.48 10.75 5.75
C ALA A 267 -2.92 10.57 5.26
N ILE A 268 -3.62 9.57 5.78
CA ILE A 268 -5.07 9.37 5.61
C ILE A 268 -5.79 9.99 6.80
N ALA A 269 -6.81 10.81 6.53
CA ALA A 269 -7.74 11.30 7.55
C ALA A 269 -8.77 10.21 7.87
N PRO A 270 -8.77 9.65 9.10
CA PRO A 270 -9.53 8.43 9.39
C PRO A 270 -11.04 8.63 9.55
N GLU A 271 -11.50 9.88 9.69
CA GLU A 271 -12.91 10.20 9.92
C GLU A 271 -13.69 10.53 8.62
N LEU A 272 -13.01 10.48 7.46
CA LEU A 272 -13.65 10.71 6.17
C LEU A 272 -14.56 9.55 5.80
N THR A 273 -15.75 9.87 5.30
CA THR A 273 -16.63 8.91 4.65
C THR A 273 -16.00 8.40 3.35
N ASP A 274 -16.45 7.25 2.85
CA ASP A 274 -16.00 6.72 1.56
C ASP A 274 -16.24 7.72 0.42
N GLN A 275 -17.38 8.40 0.42
CA GLN A 275 -17.70 9.43 -0.56
C GLN A 275 -16.71 10.60 -0.52
N GLU A 276 -16.38 11.12 0.68
CA GLU A 276 -15.41 12.20 0.82
C GLU A 276 -14.03 11.77 0.33
N ARG A 277 -13.60 10.53 0.67
CA ARG A 277 -12.34 9.98 0.19
C ARG A 277 -12.28 9.89 -1.33
N ARG A 278 -13.32 9.37 -1.98
CA ARG A 278 -13.39 9.26 -3.45
C ARG A 278 -13.37 10.62 -4.13
N LEU A 279 -14.13 11.57 -3.62
CA LEU A 279 -14.15 12.94 -4.14
C LEU A 279 -12.78 13.59 -4.06
N ASP A 280 -12.16 13.54 -2.88
CA ASP A 280 -10.85 14.14 -2.63
C ASP A 280 -9.74 13.47 -3.46
N GLN A 281 -9.78 12.14 -3.60
CA GLN A 281 -8.84 11.42 -4.46
C GLN A 281 -9.04 11.76 -5.94
N ALA A 282 -10.29 11.84 -6.42
CA ALA A 282 -10.56 12.27 -7.79
C ALA A 282 -9.98 13.66 -8.07
N GLU A 283 -10.16 14.61 -7.15
CA GLU A 283 -9.58 15.96 -7.25
C GLU A 283 -8.04 15.91 -7.19
N GLY A 284 -7.48 15.07 -6.32
CA GLY A 284 -6.03 14.87 -6.20
C GLY A 284 -5.41 14.35 -7.50
N PHE A 285 -6.01 13.34 -8.13
CA PHE A 285 -5.55 12.80 -9.42
C PHE A 285 -5.74 13.79 -10.57
N GLU A 286 -6.84 14.52 -10.62
CA GLU A 286 -7.05 15.61 -11.59
C GLU A 286 -5.95 16.69 -11.46
N GLN A 287 -5.58 17.04 -10.23
CA GLN A 287 -4.55 18.02 -9.94
C GLN A 287 -3.15 17.52 -10.34
N ALA A 288 -2.81 16.28 -10.01
CA ALA A 288 -1.55 15.67 -10.37
C ALA A 288 -1.41 15.50 -11.90
N ALA A 289 -2.47 15.08 -12.59
CA ALA A 289 -2.50 15.02 -14.05
C ALA A 289 -2.31 16.41 -14.67
N ARG A 290 -2.93 17.43 -14.10
CA ARG A 290 -2.76 18.83 -14.53
C ARG A 290 -1.33 19.32 -14.34
N SER A 291 -0.66 18.93 -13.25
CA SER A 291 0.75 19.24 -13.00
C SER A 291 1.67 18.49 -13.99
N TYR A 292 1.41 17.21 -14.22
CA TYR A 292 2.11 16.41 -15.24
C TYR A 292 1.98 17.02 -16.64
N VAL A 293 0.76 17.35 -17.09
CA VAL A 293 0.55 17.92 -18.42
C VAL A 293 1.24 19.29 -18.55
N ARG A 294 1.27 20.09 -17.48
CA ARG A 294 1.99 21.37 -17.46
C ARG A 294 3.49 21.15 -17.67
N ASP A 295 4.10 20.20 -16.94
CA ASP A 295 5.51 19.85 -17.09
C ASP A 295 5.81 19.37 -18.52
N CYS A 296 4.95 18.49 -19.06
CA CYS A 296 5.05 18.01 -20.43
C CYS A 296 5.03 19.17 -21.46
N VAL A 297 4.07 20.08 -21.35
CA VAL A 297 3.93 21.24 -22.25
C VAL A 297 5.13 22.18 -22.13
N ASP A 298 5.59 22.44 -20.91
CA ASP A 298 6.75 23.31 -20.66
C ASP A 298 8.06 22.72 -21.18
N SER A 299 8.17 21.39 -21.27
CA SER A 299 9.29 20.67 -21.90
C SER A 299 9.40 20.90 -23.42
N GLY A 300 8.30 21.23 -24.10
CA GLY A 300 8.25 21.76 -25.48
C GLY A 300 7.91 20.76 -26.59
N ASP A 301 7.94 19.46 -26.34
CA ASP A 301 7.60 18.39 -27.31
C ASP A 301 6.54 17.43 -26.71
N CYS A 302 5.47 17.99 -26.11
CA CYS A 302 4.43 17.22 -25.44
C CYS A 302 3.49 16.53 -26.45
N PRO A 303 3.34 15.20 -26.41
CA PRO A 303 2.44 14.46 -27.30
C PRO A 303 0.96 14.75 -27.03
N LEU A 304 0.64 15.28 -25.84
CA LEU A 304 -0.72 15.64 -25.41
C LEU A 304 -1.19 16.99 -25.96
N GLY A 305 -0.29 17.80 -26.54
CA GLY A 305 -0.66 19.09 -27.14
C GLY A 305 0.13 20.28 -26.60
N GLY A 306 -0.42 21.48 -26.79
CA GLY A 306 0.29 22.74 -26.52
C GLY A 306 -0.23 23.55 -25.34
N ASP A 307 -1.26 23.11 -24.64
CA ASP A 307 -1.78 23.73 -23.41
C ASP A 307 -2.37 22.66 -22.49
N VAL A 308 -2.51 23.00 -21.21
CA VAL A 308 -2.85 22.05 -20.14
C VAL A 308 -4.26 21.48 -20.29
N ASP A 309 -5.25 22.31 -20.61
CA ASP A 309 -6.64 21.86 -20.69
C ASP A 309 -6.84 20.93 -21.90
N ALA A 310 -6.24 21.26 -23.07
CA ALA A 310 -6.25 20.39 -24.23
C ALA A 310 -5.47 19.06 -23.97
N GLY A 311 -4.42 19.10 -23.16
CA GLY A 311 -3.67 17.92 -22.81
C GLY A 311 -4.44 16.95 -21.90
N LEU A 312 -5.21 17.47 -20.95
CA LEU A 312 -6.11 16.66 -20.12
C LEU A 312 -7.26 16.06 -20.96
N GLU A 313 -7.88 16.87 -21.83
CA GLU A 313 -8.89 16.36 -22.78
C GLU A 313 -8.30 15.24 -23.66
N ARG A 314 -7.02 15.35 -24.08
CA ARG A 314 -6.35 14.32 -24.89
C ARG A 314 -6.09 13.02 -24.09
N ILE A 315 -5.86 13.10 -22.77
CA ILE A 315 -5.78 11.91 -21.92
C ILE A 315 -7.14 11.21 -21.89
N THR A 316 -8.22 11.93 -21.66
CA THR A 316 -9.57 11.37 -21.66
C THR A 316 -9.93 10.75 -23.01
N GLU A 317 -9.69 11.46 -24.12
CA GLU A 317 -9.89 10.93 -25.47
C GLU A 317 -9.06 9.65 -25.74
N PHE A 318 -7.85 9.56 -25.19
CA PHE A 318 -7.00 8.38 -25.33
C PHE A 318 -7.59 7.17 -24.60
N LEU A 319 -8.12 7.37 -23.39
CA LEU A 319 -8.78 6.31 -22.64
C LEU A 319 -10.04 5.81 -23.36
N ASP A 320 -10.87 6.72 -23.90
CA ASP A 320 -12.03 6.38 -24.74
C ASP A 320 -11.62 5.62 -26.03
N GLU A 321 -10.48 6.00 -26.66
CA GLU A 321 -9.94 5.31 -27.83
C GLU A 321 -9.49 3.87 -27.51
N VAL A 322 -8.87 3.67 -26.35
CA VAL A 322 -8.35 2.35 -25.89
C VAL A 322 -9.48 1.45 -25.41
N ASP A 323 -10.51 2.01 -24.78
CA ASP A 323 -11.73 1.29 -24.46
C ASP A 323 -12.36 0.69 -25.74
N ALA A 324 -12.61 1.53 -26.76
CA ALA A 324 -13.22 1.12 -28.01
C ALA A 324 -12.36 0.16 -28.86
N ASP A 325 -11.02 0.24 -28.84
CA ASP A 325 -10.07 -0.54 -29.64
C ASP A 325 -8.73 -0.71 -28.88
N PRO A 326 -8.58 -1.73 -28.03
CA PRO A 326 -7.38 -1.95 -27.21
C PRO A 326 -6.09 -1.99 -28.03
N LEU A 327 -5.02 -1.42 -27.49
CA LEU A 327 -3.74 -1.33 -28.19
C LEU A 327 -2.92 -2.61 -28.05
N PRO A 328 -2.19 -3.02 -29.12
CA PRO A 328 -1.31 -4.19 -29.04
C PRO A 328 -0.15 -3.96 -28.06
N VAL A 329 0.16 -4.98 -27.28
CA VAL A 329 1.28 -5.06 -26.35
C VAL A 329 2.28 -6.12 -26.83
N SER A 330 3.56 -5.87 -26.68
CA SER A 330 4.65 -6.75 -27.08
C SER A 330 5.65 -6.93 -25.93
N GLY A 331 6.01 -8.18 -25.67
CA GLY A 331 7.02 -8.51 -24.66
C GLY A 331 6.42 -8.68 -23.25
N ASP A 332 5.14 -8.93 -23.18
CA ASP A 332 4.38 -9.19 -21.96
C ASP A 332 3.42 -10.36 -22.20
N ALA A 333 3.00 -11.06 -21.15
CA ALA A 333 1.98 -12.10 -21.23
C ALA A 333 0.63 -11.52 -21.66
N ASN A 334 0.30 -10.31 -21.19
CA ASN A 334 -0.83 -9.55 -21.69
C ASN A 334 -0.51 -9.00 -23.10
N THR A 335 -1.38 -9.24 -24.06
CA THR A 335 -1.16 -8.88 -25.47
C THR A 335 -1.92 -7.66 -25.94
N GLU A 336 -2.80 -7.11 -25.09
CA GLU A 336 -3.68 -5.98 -25.38
C GLU A 336 -3.73 -5.04 -24.18
N LEU A 337 -3.47 -3.76 -24.39
CA LEU A 337 -3.65 -2.71 -23.42
C LEU A 337 -5.12 -2.28 -23.48
N THR A 338 -5.91 -2.66 -22.49
CA THR A 338 -7.29 -2.20 -22.30
C THR A 338 -7.32 -0.87 -21.56
N GLU A 339 -8.51 -0.27 -21.40
CA GLU A 339 -8.68 0.97 -20.63
C GLU A 339 -8.21 0.80 -19.17
N GLY A 340 -8.56 -0.31 -18.50
CA GLY A 340 -8.11 -0.59 -17.13
C GLY A 340 -6.60 -0.57 -16.99
N TRP A 341 -5.88 -1.28 -17.85
CA TRP A 341 -4.42 -1.25 -17.87
C TRP A 341 -3.85 0.14 -18.17
N ALA A 342 -4.45 0.88 -19.12
CA ALA A 342 -4.05 2.24 -19.46
C ALA A 342 -4.26 3.22 -18.30
N PHE A 343 -5.37 3.10 -17.60
CA PHE A 343 -5.68 3.88 -16.41
C PHE A 343 -4.65 3.65 -15.30
N TYR A 344 -4.36 2.38 -14.95
CA TYR A 344 -3.35 2.08 -13.93
C TYR A 344 -1.94 2.52 -14.33
N ALA A 345 -1.59 2.52 -15.62
CA ALA A 345 -0.33 3.08 -16.09
C ALA A 345 -0.21 4.59 -15.81
N ILE A 346 -1.29 5.32 -16.03
CA ILE A 346 -1.35 6.76 -15.76
C ILE A 346 -1.26 7.00 -14.24
N VAL A 347 -2.06 6.30 -13.45
CA VAL A 347 -2.05 6.36 -11.98
C VAL A 347 -0.64 6.11 -11.44
N ALA A 348 0.02 5.02 -11.87
CA ALA A 348 1.39 4.67 -11.44
C ALA A 348 2.38 5.84 -11.63
N ALA A 349 2.31 6.51 -12.78
CA ALA A 349 3.21 7.61 -13.07
C ALA A 349 2.87 8.89 -12.29
N LEU A 350 1.60 9.12 -11.94
CA LEU A 350 1.20 10.28 -11.16
C LEU A 350 1.64 10.21 -9.70
N TYR A 351 1.93 9.02 -9.18
CA TYR A 351 2.49 8.84 -7.83
C TYR A 351 3.90 9.44 -7.68
N ASN A 352 4.64 9.65 -8.78
CA ASN A 352 6.02 10.09 -8.69
C ASN A 352 6.43 10.94 -9.91
N GLU A 353 6.73 12.21 -9.67
CA GLU A 353 7.21 13.15 -10.68
C GLU A 353 8.38 12.59 -11.53
N SER A 354 9.25 11.76 -10.96
CA SER A 354 10.37 11.16 -11.70
C SER A 354 9.92 10.19 -12.81
N ALA A 355 8.69 9.69 -12.76
CA ALA A 355 8.08 8.83 -13.78
C ALA A 355 7.41 9.60 -14.93
N TRP A 356 7.22 10.92 -14.81
CA TRP A 356 6.51 11.72 -15.81
C TRP A 356 7.12 11.67 -17.20
N SER A 357 8.46 11.62 -17.29
CA SER A 357 9.13 11.48 -18.59
C SER A 357 8.88 10.11 -19.24
N VAL A 358 8.68 9.06 -18.43
CA VAL A 358 8.34 7.72 -18.93
C VAL A 358 6.88 7.70 -19.39
N LEU A 359 5.98 8.34 -18.66
CA LEU A 359 4.57 8.49 -19.07
C LEU A 359 4.46 9.26 -20.40
N THR A 360 5.27 10.33 -20.59
CA THR A 360 5.32 11.05 -21.86
C THR A 360 5.76 10.15 -23.02
N GLU A 361 6.82 9.33 -22.83
CA GLU A 361 7.23 8.33 -23.83
C GLU A 361 6.14 7.27 -24.06
N ALA A 362 5.42 6.88 -23.00
CA ALA A 362 4.33 5.91 -23.10
C ALA A 362 3.17 6.45 -23.97
N PHE A 363 2.77 7.70 -23.80
CA PHE A 363 1.79 8.35 -24.68
C PHE A 363 2.28 8.49 -26.12
N GLU A 364 3.54 8.87 -26.36
CA GLU A 364 4.11 8.93 -27.71
C GLU A 364 3.97 7.60 -28.45
N ARG A 365 4.31 6.49 -27.77
CA ARG A 365 4.19 5.15 -28.36
C ARG A 365 2.76 4.70 -28.51
N ALA A 366 1.90 4.97 -27.54
CA ALA A 366 0.49 4.62 -27.61
C ALA A 366 -0.19 5.30 -28.80
N PHE A 367 0.10 6.58 -29.05
CA PHE A 367 -0.39 7.31 -30.25
C PHE A 367 0.19 6.78 -31.57
N GLU A 368 1.29 6.02 -31.53
CA GLU A 368 1.82 5.27 -32.68
C GLU A 368 1.22 3.85 -32.80
N GLY A 369 0.34 3.44 -31.86
CA GLY A 369 -0.35 2.16 -31.82
C GLY A 369 0.44 1.06 -31.10
N ASP A 370 1.28 1.40 -30.12
CA ASP A 370 2.05 0.47 -29.28
C ASP A 370 1.82 0.74 -27.79
N GLY A 371 1.02 -0.12 -27.13
CA GLY A 371 0.67 -0.03 -25.71
C GLY A 371 1.75 -0.54 -24.75
N SER A 372 2.87 -1.08 -25.26
CA SER A 372 3.84 -1.82 -24.43
C SER A 372 4.46 -1.02 -23.29
N THR A 373 4.70 0.29 -23.46
CA THR A 373 5.27 1.11 -22.38
C THR A 373 4.24 1.44 -21.31
N MET A 374 2.96 1.62 -21.68
CA MET A 374 1.87 1.76 -20.71
C MET A 374 1.73 0.47 -19.89
N GLN A 375 1.77 -0.70 -20.54
CA GLN A 375 1.70 -1.99 -19.84
C GLN A 375 2.80 -2.14 -18.78
N VAL A 376 4.04 -1.74 -19.08
CA VAL A 376 5.13 -1.77 -18.08
C VAL A 376 4.83 -0.87 -16.87
N LEU A 377 4.26 0.32 -17.08
CA LEU A 377 3.89 1.20 -15.96
C LEU A 377 2.75 0.60 -15.12
N ALA A 378 1.75 0.01 -15.77
CA ALA A 378 0.65 -0.66 -15.08
C ALA A 378 1.15 -1.88 -14.27
N ASN A 379 1.99 -2.72 -14.87
CA ASN A 379 2.60 -3.88 -14.18
C ASN A 379 3.32 -3.46 -12.89
N LEU A 380 4.06 -2.33 -12.92
CA LEU A 380 4.73 -1.81 -11.73
C LEU A 380 3.74 -1.41 -10.62
N TYR A 381 2.57 -0.89 -10.99
CA TYR A 381 1.55 -0.48 -10.03
C TYR A 381 0.88 -1.67 -9.37
N VAL A 382 0.62 -2.73 -10.13
CA VAL A 382 -0.10 -3.90 -9.63
C VAL A 382 0.82 -5.03 -9.13
N ASN A 383 2.13 -4.82 -9.07
CA ASN A 383 3.14 -5.82 -8.70
C ASN A 383 3.09 -7.09 -9.58
N ARG A 384 3.05 -6.89 -10.89
CA ARG A 384 2.99 -7.97 -11.89
C ARG A 384 4.22 -7.98 -12.79
N ASP A 385 4.76 -9.15 -13.10
CA ASP A 385 5.88 -9.30 -14.02
C ASP A 385 5.42 -9.42 -15.49
N ASP A 386 6.37 -9.42 -16.44
CA ASP A 386 6.10 -9.55 -17.88
C ASP A 386 5.69 -10.97 -18.30
N GLU A 387 5.82 -11.96 -17.41
CA GLU A 387 5.35 -13.33 -17.59
C GLU A 387 3.92 -13.53 -17.07
N GLY A 388 3.32 -12.52 -16.44
CA GLY A 388 1.95 -12.49 -15.95
C GLY A 388 1.79 -12.97 -14.51
N ASN A 389 2.87 -13.08 -13.73
CA ASN A 389 2.78 -13.48 -12.33
C ASN A 389 2.64 -12.24 -11.43
N TYR A 390 1.77 -12.31 -10.44
CA TYR A 390 1.62 -11.29 -9.41
C TYR A 390 2.52 -11.60 -8.22
N ASP A 391 3.29 -10.61 -7.75
CA ASP A 391 4.07 -10.74 -6.53
C ASP A 391 3.20 -10.36 -5.31
N GLY A 392 2.70 -11.38 -4.62
CA GLY A 392 1.75 -11.22 -3.52
C GLY A 392 0.30 -11.07 -3.99
N ASN A 393 -0.55 -10.58 -3.08
CA ASN A 393 -1.99 -10.45 -3.28
C ASN A 393 -2.50 -9.02 -3.06
N LEU A 394 -1.68 -8.02 -3.39
CA LEU A 394 -1.93 -6.61 -3.08
C LEU A 394 -3.38 -6.17 -3.39
N PHE A 395 -3.82 -6.33 -4.64
CA PHE A 395 -5.15 -5.87 -5.06
C PHE A 395 -6.27 -6.60 -4.37
N GLN A 396 -6.15 -7.90 -4.16
CA GLN A 396 -7.15 -8.72 -3.48
C GLN A 396 -7.24 -8.33 -1.99
N ALA A 397 -6.10 -8.10 -1.34
CA ALA A 397 -6.05 -7.65 0.05
C ALA A 397 -6.56 -6.21 0.22
N VAL A 398 -6.37 -5.31 -0.77
CA VAL A 398 -6.96 -3.96 -0.75
C VAL A 398 -8.47 -4.02 -0.54
N TYR A 399 -9.18 -4.84 -1.31
CA TYR A 399 -10.62 -4.98 -1.16
C TYR A 399 -11.00 -5.61 0.17
N ALA A 400 -10.34 -6.72 0.55
CA ALA A 400 -10.66 -7.43 1.79
C ALA A 400 -10.50 -6.54 3.04
N VAL A 401 -9.47 -5.71 3.09
CA VAL A 401 -9.23 -4.80 4.23
C VAL A 401 -10.15 -3.59 4.19
N ASN A 402 -10.23 -2.89 3.05
CA ASN A 402 -11.03 -1.67 2.94
C ASN A 402 -12.52 -1.94 3.19
N CYS A 403 -13.06 -3.07 2.70
CA CYS A 403 -14.45 -3.41 2.91
C CYS A 403 -14.80 -3.74 4.37
N LEU A 404 -13.83 -4.16 5.18
CA LEU A 404 -14.01 -4.33 6.62
C LEU A 404 -13.78 -3.05 7.44
N ASP A 405 -13.05 -2.10 6.89
CA ASP A 405 -12.76 -0.84 7.56
C ASP A 405 -13.83 0.23 7.30
N ASP A 406 -14.71 0.02 6.31
CA ASP A 406 -15.80 0.92 5.98
C ASP A 406 -17.10 0.52 6.68
N PRO A 407 -17.53 1.26 7.72
CA PRO A 407 -18.78 0.97 8.43
C PRO A 407 -20.05 1.40 7.65
N GLU A 408 -19.91 2.19 6.59
CA GLU A 408 -21.01 2.77 5.83
C GLU A 408 -21.19 2.11 4.45
N GLN A 409 -21.00 0.77 4.36
CA GLN A 409 -21.20 -0.02 3.13
C GLN A 409 -22.57 0.21 2.46
N GLU A 410 -23.56 0.72 3.20
CA GLU A 410 -24.87 1.16 2.70
C GLU A 410 -24.96 2.70 2.70
N SER A 411 -24.19 3.39 1.89
CA SER A 411 -24.48 4.79 1.65
C SER A 411 -25.71 4.89 0.76
N GLY A 412 -26.87 5.10 1.32
CA GLY A 412 -28.11 5.36 0.56
C GLY A 412 -28.09 6.76 -0.08
N GLN A 413 -26.96 7.19 -0.58
CA GLN A 413 -26.80 8.43 -1.33
C GLN A 413 -27.18 8.21 -2.80
N ASP A 414 -27.67 9.27 -3.42
CA ASP A 414 -28.07 9.27 -4.81
C ASP A 414 -26.79 9.30 -5.68
N GLU A 415 -26.46 8.18 -6.32
CA GLU A 415 -25.30 8.05 -7.21
C GLU A 415 -25.23 9.17 -8.25
N GLU A 416 -26.38 9.61 -8.78
CA GLU A 416 -26.45 10.73 -9.75
C GLU A 416 -25.96 12.04 -9.09
N GLU A 417 -26.22 12.27 -7.79
CA GLU A 417 -25.72 13.44 -7.06
C GLU A 417 -24.21 13.35 -6.81
N MET A 418 -23.70 12.18 -6.42
CA MET A 418 -22.27 11.93 -6.21
C MET A 418 -21.47 12.07 -7.51
N LEU A 419 -21.90 11.42 -8.60
CA LEU A 419 -21.26 11.57 -9.90
C LEU A 419 -21.18 13.03 -10.33
N ALA A 420 -22.29 13.78 -10.19
CA ALA A 420 -22.33 15.21 -10.55
C ALA A 420 -21.42 16.06 -9.66
N GLU A 421 -21.07 15.63 -8.47
CA GLU A 421 -20.11 16.31 -7.59
C GLU A 421 -18.67 16.02 -8.01
N VAL A 422 -18.34 14.76 -8.24
CA VAL A 422 -17.02 14.33 -8.71
C VAL A 422 -16.71 14.89 -10.10
N GLU A 423 -17.68 14.92 -11.04
CA GLU A 423 -17.52 15.55 -12.37
C GLU A 423 -17.17 17.05 -12.29
N ARG A 424 -17.65 17.75 -11.27
CA ARG A 424 -17.31 19.16 -11.08
C ARG A 424 -15.90 19.35 -10.53
N ALA A 425 -15.46 18.47 -9.67
CA ALA A 425 -14.14 18.53 -9.02
C ALA A 425 -13.04 17.98 -9.95
N ALA A 426 -13.31 16.88 -10.63
CA ALA A 426 -12.36 16.13 -11.45
C ALA A 426 -12.93 15.78 -12.83
N PRO A 427 -13.13 16.76 -13.73
CA PRO A 427 -13.85 16.55 -14.99
C PRO A 427 -13.22 15.52 -15.94
N ASN A 428 -11.94 15.18 -15.77
CA ASN A 428 -11.24 14.21 -16.61
C ASN A 428 -11.11 12.82 -15.97
N PHE A 429 -11.26 12.72 -14.64
CA PHE A 429 -11.08 11.47 -13.89
C PHE A 429 -12.33 11.03 -13.13
N ALA A 430 -13.41 11.79 -13.13
CA ALA A 430 -14.62 11.53 -12.35
C ALA A 430 -15.15 10.11 -12.50
N ARG A 431 -15.21 9.59 -13.71
CA ARG A 431 -15.78 8.28 -14.04
C ARG A 431 -15.08 7.10 -13.35
N TYR A 432 -13.82 7.26 -12.96
CA TYR A 432 -13.04 6.23 -12.27
C TYR A 432 -13.23 6.23 -10.74
N PHE A 433 -13.92 7.23 -10.21
CA PHE A 433 -14.14 7.41 -8.77
C PHE A 433 -15.61 7.45 -8.35
N ALA A 434 -16.54 7.41 -9.31
CA ALA A 434 -17.96 7.64 -9.08
C ALA A 434 -18.81 6.37 -8.98
N GLY A 435 -18.29 5.19 -9.33
CA GLY A 435 -19.05 3.92 -9.34
C GLY A 435 -19.39 3.39 -7.95
N GLU A 436 -20.34 2.44 -7.87
CA GLU A 436 -20.53 1.64 -6.67
C GLU A 436 -19.25 0.82 -6.41
N GLY A 437 -18.76 0.87 -5.17
CA GLY A 437 -17.57 0.11 -4.82
C GLY A 437 -17.86 -1.39 -4.67
N THR A 438 -16.84 -2.22 -4.89
CA THR A 438 -16.88 -3.69 -4.65
C THR A 438 -17.39 -4.07 -3.26
N CYS A 439 -17.28 -3.17 -2.29
CA CYS A 439 -17.70 -3.40 -0.91
C CYS A 439 -19.21 -3.51 -0.71
N ALA A 440 -20.04 -3.02 -1.65
CA ALA A 440 -21.50 -3.14 -1.55
C ALA A 440 -21.99 -4.61 -1.53
N GLU A 441 -21.24 -5.52 -2.17
CA GLU A 441 -21.52 -6.96 -2.20
C GLU A 441 -20.62 -7.77 -1.25
N TRP A 442 -19.80 -7.11 -0.40
CA TRP A 442 -18.89 -7.82 0.49
C TRP A 442 -19.66 -8.65 1.53
N PRO A 443 -19.31 -9.96 1.75
CA PRO A 443 -20.13 -10.87 2.54
C PRO A 443 -20.02 -10.67 4.05
N GLU A 444 -19.01 -9.94 4.51
CA GLU A 444 -18.72 -9.71 5.92
C GLU A 444 -18.96 -8.25 6.29
N GLU A 445 -19.62 -8.03 7.43
CA GLU A 445 -19.85 -6.66 7.93
C GLU A 445 -18.59 -6.14 8.66
N ALA A 446 -18.36 -4.84 8.58
CA ALA A 446 -17.36 -4.14 9.37
C ALA A 446 -17.64 -4.32 10.88
N THR A 447 -16.82 -5.14 11.53
CA THR A 447 -17.09 -5.58 12.91
C THR A 447 -16.53 -4.65 13.98
N GLN A 448 -15.55 -3.81 13.63
CA GLN A 448 -14.81 -2.99 14.59
C GLN A 448 -14.54 -1.61 14.00
N THR A 449 -15.25 -0.61 14.51
CA THR A 449 -14.98 0.80 14.24
C THR A 449 -14.54 1.49 15.52
N LEU A 450 -13.62 2.42 15.43
CA LEU A 450 -13.21 3.26 16.55
C LEU A 450 -14.12 4.49 16.64
N GLU A 451 -14.46 4.89 17.87
CA GLU A 451 -15.29 6.07 18.11
C GLU A 451 -14.48 7.39 17.97
N SER A 452 -13.15 7.32 17.95
CA SER A 452 -12.23 8.46 17.94
C SER A 452 -10.88 8.04 17.40
N TYR A 453 -10.12 9.01 16.91
CA TYR A 453 -8.73 8.88 16.49
C TYR A 453 -7.83 9.97 17.11
N GLU A 454 -8.23 10.51 18.27
CA GLU A 454 -7.47 11.55 18.98
C GLU A 454 -6.13 11.04 19.53
N ALA A 455 -5.97 9.73 19.73
CA ALA A 455 -4.81 9.07 20.36
C ALA A 455 -4.41 9.77 21.68
N ALA A 456 -5.40 10.03 22.52
CA ALA A 456 -5.26 10.89 23.70
C ALA A 456 -4.17 10.41 24.68
N GLY A 457 -3.18 11.25 24.94
CA GLY A 457 -2.04 10.95 25.81
C GLY A 457 -0.85 10.30 25.10
N ALA A 458 -0.91 10.05 23.79
CA ALA A 458 0.22 9.53 23.02
C ALA A 458 1.40 10.52 22.98
N ALA A 459 2.61 9.99 22.75
CA ALA A 459 3.78 10.80 22.41
C ALA A 459 3.53 11.62 21.13
N PRO A 460 4.27 12.71 20.88
CA PRO A 460 4.11 13.47 19.64
C PRO A 460 4.22 12.60 18.40
N ILE A 461 3.26 12.74 17.47
CA ILE A 461 3.17 11.99 16.21
C ILE A 461 3.48 12.96 15.06
N LEU A 462 4.47 12.63 14.23
CA LEU A 462 4.85 13.43 13.07
C LEU A 462 3.99 13.03 11.87
N VAL A 463 3.17 13.95 11.38
CA VAL A 463 2.30 13.77 10.21
C VAL A 463 2.88 14.53 9.04
N ILE A 464 3.08 13.87 7.90
CA ILE A 464 3.69 14.46 6.71
C ILE A 464 2.66 14.49 5.59
N GLY A 465 2.47 15.67 4.99
CA GLY A 465 1.64 15.88 3.81
C GLY A 465 2.45 16.48 2.66
N THR A 466 2.18 16.02 1.45
CA THR A 466 2.72 16.57 0.19
C THR A 466 1.64 17.39 -0.50
N THR A 467 1.93 18.64 -0.90
CA THR A 467 0.92 19.56 -1.46
C THR A 467 0.32 19.11 -2.79
N GLY A 468 1.04 18.29 -3.55
CA GLY A 468 0.59 17.70 -4.82
C GLY A 468 0.46 16.17 -4.74
N ASP A 469 0.01 15.63 -3.61
CA ASP A 469 -0.22 14.20 -3.44
C ASP A 469 -1.55 13.78 -4.09
N PRO A 470 -1.54 12.88 -5.11
CA PRO A 470 -2.77 12.45 -5.76
C PRO A 470 -3.60 11.45 -4.96
N ALA A 471 -2.96 10.63 -4.14
CA ALA A 471 -3.58 9.48 -3.47
C ALA A 471 -4.05 9.79 -2.05
N THR A 472 -3.28 10.64 -1.35
CA THR A 472 -3.61 11.15 -0.01
C THR A 472 -3.49 12.67 -0.04
N PRO A 473 -4.53 13.37 -0.51
CA PRO A 473 -4.53 14.83 -0.64
C PRO A 473 -4.05 15.54 0.62
N TYR A 474 -3.33 16.63 0.44
CA TYR A 474 -2.65 17.35 1.52
C TYR A 474 -3.57 17.73 2.69
N GLU A 475 -4.82 18.06 2.41
CA GLU A 475 -5.84 18.39 3.39
C GLU A 475 -6.09 17.26 4.40
N TRP A 476 -5.85 16.00 4.01
CA TRP A 476 -5.94 14.86 4.92
C TRP A 476 -4.84 14.86 5.97
N ALA A 477 -3.63 15.30 5.60
CA ALA A 477 -2.53 15.43 6.55
C ALA A 477 -2.79 16.58 7.54
N GLU A 478 -3.36 17.70 7.08
CA GLU A 478 -3.79 18.79 7.97
C GLU A 478 -4.86 18.28 8.94
N THR A 479 -5.89 17.58 8.42
CA THR A 479 -6.99 17.03 9.22
C THR A 479 -6.47 16.02 10.24
N LEU A 480 -5.60 15.07 9.86
CA LEU A 480 -5.04 14.09 10.78
C LEU A 480 -4.20 14.75 11.88
N ALA A 481 -3.37 15.73 11.51
CA ALA A 481 -2.55 16.45 12.50
C ALA A 481 -3.39 17.23 13.50
N GLU A 482 -4.55 17.75 13.08
CA GLU A 482 -5.52 18.45 13.96
C GLU A 482 -6.34 17.46 14.82
N THR A 483 -6.68 16.28 14.29
CA THR A 483 -7.42 15.22 15.00
C THR A 483 -6.60 14.62 16.13
N LEU A 484 -5.33 14.33 15.91
CA LEU A 484 -4.43 13.76 16.91
C LEU A 484 -4.12 14.78 18.04
N GLU A 485 -4.33 14.42 19.32
CA GLU A 485 -4.00 15.30 20.46
C GLU A 485 -2.54 15.79 20.44
N SER A 486 -1.64 14.98 19.92
CA SER A 486 -0.20 15.24 19.84
C SER A 486 0.34 15.30 18.41
N GLY A 487 -0.53 15.51 17.41
CA GLY A 487 -0.15 15.63 16.02
C GLY A 487 0.75 16.83 15.75
N VAL A 488 1.72 16.66 14.84
CA VAL A 488 2.65 17.70 14.40
C VAL A 488 2.79 17.64 12.90
N LEU A 489 2.33 18.66 12.18
CA LEU A 489 2.35 18.70 10.73
C LEU A 489 3.73 19.09 10.19
N LEU A 490 4.21 18.33 9.20
CA LEU A 490 5.36 18.63 8.36
C LEU A 490 4.92 18.64 6.90
N THR A 491 5.07 19.75 6.21
CA THR A 491 4.64 19.93 4.84
C THR A 491 5.80 19.80 3.87
N TYR A 492 5.63 19.00 2.84
CA TYR A 492 6.44 19.03 1.63
C TYR A 492 5.71 19.81 0.53
N ASP A 493 6.28 20.93 0.09
CA ASP A 493 5.77 21.70 -1.07
C ASP A 493 6.33 21.08 -2.35
N GLY A 494 5.57 20.16 -2.96
CA GLY A 494 5.99 19.39 -4.13
C GLY A 494 4.94 18.42 -4.64
N GLU A 495 5.31 17.60 -5.61
CA GLU A 495 4.42 16.68 -6.33
C GLU A 495 4.67 15.22 -5.93
N GLY A 496 3.62 14.40 -6.04
CA GLY A 496 3.64 12.95 -5.88
C GLY A 496 3.37 12.46 -4.47
N HIS A 497 3.21 11.14 -4.34
CA HIS A 497 2.73 10.48 -3.13
C HIS A 497 3.84 10.25 -2.11
N THR A 498 3.61 10.63 -0.84
CA THR A 498 4.57 10.59 0.29
C THR A 498 5.75 11.56 0.12
N ALA A 499 6.64 11.68 1.11
CA ALA A 499 7.76 12.63 1.05
C ALA A 499 9.10 12.09 1.57
N TYR A 500 9.15 11.39 2.70
CA TYR A 500 10.41 10.92 3.30
C TYR A 500 11.13 9.89 2.42
N GLY A 501 12.43 10.13 2.21
CA GLY A 501 13.31 9.27 1.40
C GLY A 501 13.21 9.51 -0.12
N ARG A 502 12.30 10.41 -0.60
CA ARG A 502 12.16 10.70 -2.03
C ARG A 502 12.14 12.19 -2.39
N SER A 503 11.84 13.07 -1.45
CA SER A 503 11.60 14.49 -1.73
C SER A 503 12.85 15.36 -1.65
N ASN A 504 13.19 15.86 -0.48
CA ASN A 504 14.30 16.76 -0.28
C ASN A 504 14.95 16.59 1.09
N THR A 505 16.19 17.11 1.23
CA THR A 505 16.97 17.01 2.47
C THR A 505 16.32 17.71 3.67
N CYS A 506 15.41 18.66 3.47
CA CYS A 506 14.73 19.34 4.59
C CYS A 506 13.72 18.38 5.25
N ILE A 507 12.97 17.61 4.47
CA ILE A 507 12.09 16.54 4.97
C ILE A 507 12.96 15.47 5.65
N ASP A 508 13.97 14.94 4.94
CA ASP A 508 14.79 13.84 5.43
C ASP A 508 15.49 14.19 6.74
N ASP A 509 16.18 15.34 6.81
CA ASP A 509 16.85 15.81 8.03
C ASP A 509 15.88 16.02 9.20
N THR A 510 14.62 16.40 8.91
CA THR A 510 13.60 16.63 9.95
C THR A 510 13.11 15.31 10.51
N VAL A 511 12.79 14.35 9.66
CA VAL A 511 12.35 13.01 10.05
C VAL A 511 13.47 12.28 10.80
N ASP A 512 14.70 12.33 10.28
CA ASP A 512 15.88 11.75 10.93
C ASP A 512 16.10 12.32 12.33
N ALA A 513 16.05 13.65 12.47
CA ALA A 513 16.23 14.29 13.79
C ALA A 513 15.11 13.89 14.78
N TYR A 514 13.91 13.64 14.28
CA TYR A 514 12.81 13.15 15.10
C TYR A 514 13.02 11.66 15.46
N LEU A 515 13.34 10.80 14.50
CA LEU A 515 13.57 9.36 14.74
C LEU A 515 14.82 9.11 15.60
N LEU A 516 15.91 9.87 15.43
CA LEU A 516 17.17 9.64 16.14
C LEU A 516 17.23 10.29 17.52
N ASP A 517 16.75 11.53 17.63
CA ASP A 517 16.94 12.37 18.80
C ASP A 517 15.62 12.72 19.53
N GLY A 518 14.46 12.33 18.99
CA GLY A 518 13.13 12.75 19.48
C GLY A 518 12.89 14.26 19.32
N LYS A 519 13.56 14.90 18.35
CA LYS A 519 13.39 16.33 18.09
C LYS A 519 12.12 16.60 17.32
N VAL A 520 11.05 16.92 18.03
CA VAL A 520 9.79 17.34 17.41
C VAL A 520 10.00 18.66 16.66
N PRO A 521 9.70 18.73 15.34
CA PRO A 521 9.78 19.99 14.61
C PRO A 521 8.73 20.99 15.11
N GLN A 522 8.84 22.23 14.63
CA GLN A 522 7.75 23.19 14.84
C GLN A 522 6.55 22.72 14.01
N ASP A 523 5.38 22.73 14.63
CA ASP A 523 4.11 22.42 13.95
C ASP A 523 3.88 23.35 12.75
N GLY A 524 3.43 22.77 11.62
CA GLY A 524 3.30 23.49 10.35
C GLY A 524 4.64 23.87 9.71
N LYS A 525 5.72 23.13 9.98
CA LYS A 525 6.99 23.34 9.28
C LYS A 525 6.86 22.98 7.80
N GLU A 526 7.25 23.92 6.92
CA GLU A 526 7.28 23.73 5.46
C GLU A 526 8.71 23.40 4.98
N CYS A 527 8.80 22.50 4.06
CA CYS A 527 9.97 22.05 3.33
C CYS A 527 9.67 21.99 1.82
#